data_9e33e75ed61a0735473b4cc905458c8f
#
_entry.id   9e33e75ed61a0735473b4cc905458c8f
#
_cell.length_a   1.000
_cell.length_b   1.000
_cell.length_c   1.000
_cell.angle_alpha   90.00
_cell.angle_beta   90.00
_cell.angle_gamma   90.00
#
_symmetry.space_group_name_H-M   'P 1'
#
loop_
_entity.id
_entity.type
_entity.pdbx_description
1 polymer ?
#
loop_
_entity_poly.entity_id
_entity_poly.type
_entity_poly.pdbx_seq_one_letter_code
_entity_poly.pdbx_strand_id
1 'polypeptide(L)'
;MKFSAALVVAAMGAAPAAGLPTDINGDLPPRMYSNLSGLQSKYARGIMAQAKREHLGSQGCRAGIATALVESTLIMHANMAVPASLAYDFDRLGKDADSIGLFQQRASIYTNIKCSMDVACSAHQFFKEMKTVPQWKYMPVGKLCQEVQHSENPERYDEFINQATEICQAAGF
;
A
#
# COMPACT_ATOMS: atom_id res chain seq x y z
N MET A 1 0.50 -60.87 -38.32
CA MET A 1 0.20 -59.45 -38.43
C MET A 1 0.20 -58.88 -37.02
N LYS A 2 1.22 -58.09 -36.68
CA LYS A 2 1.33 -57.46 -35.34
C LYS A 2 1.11 -55.95 -35.56
N PHE A 3 0.04 -55.42 -34.99
CA PHE A 3 -0.20 -53.95 -34.98
C PHE A 3 0.44 -53.39 -33.72
N SER A 4 1.40 -52.49 -33.93
CA SER A 4 2.05 -51.70 -32.86
C SER A 4 1.26 -50.37 -32.69
N ALA A 5 0.67 -50.16 -31.54
CA ALA A 5 0.01 -48.91 -31.21
C ALA A 5 1.06 -47.94 -30.64
N ALA A 6 1.26 -46.81 -31.34
CA ALA A 6 2.09 -45.74 -30.88
C ALA A 6 1.29 -44.83 -29.92
N LEU A 7 1.77 -44.71 -28.69
CA LEU A 7 1.21 -43.81 -27.67
C LEU A 7 1.72 -42.38 -27.95
N VAL A 8 0.84 -41.48 -28.35
CA VAL A 8 1.15 -40.05 -28.47
C VAL A 8 0.96 -39.41 -27.11
N VAL A 9 2.04 -39.05 -26.44
CA VAL A 9 2.03 -38.23 -25.22
C VAL A 9 1.94 -36.76 -25.64
N ALA A 10 0.77 -36.16 -25.43
CA ALA A 10 0.61 -34.71 -25.58
C ALA A 10 1.25 -33.99 -24.42
N ALA A 11 2.34 -33.28 -24.63
CA ALA A 11 2.94 -32.39 -23.66
C ALA A 11 2.03 -31.14 -23.51
N MET A 12 1.35 -31.02 -22.37
CA MET A 12 0.68 -29.79 -21.97
C MET A 12 1.75 -28.78 -21.58
N GLY A 13 2.06 -27.88 -22.50
CA GLY A 13 2.89 -26.72 -22.23
C GLY A 13 2.14 -25.76 -21.28
N ALA A 14 2.66 -25.54 -20.10
CA ALA A 14 2.21 -24.47 -19.22
C ALA A 14 2.47 -23.12 -19.91
N ALA A 15 1.43 -22.37 -20.20
CA ALA A 15 1.55 -21.02 -20.70
C ALA A 15 2.24 -20.15 -19.61
N PRO A 16 3.20 -19.28 -19.98
CA PRO A 16 3.78 -18.35 -19.02
C PRO A 16 2.68 -17.41 -18.54
N ALA A 17 2.59 -17.20 -17.21
CA ALA A 17 1.72 -16.20 -16.63
C ALA A 17 2.07 -14.83 -17.24
N ALA A 18 1.18 -14.30 -18.06
CA ALA A 18 1.34 -12.98 -18.65
C ALA A 18 1.40 -11.96 -17.50
N GLY A 19 2.55 -11.33 -17.32
CA GLY A 19 2.68 -10.18 -16.40
C GLY A 19 1.65 -9.14 -16.78
N LEU A 20 1.00 -8.54 -15.77
CA LEU A 20 0.04 -7.47 -15.99
C LEU A 20 0.74 -6.33 -16.75
N PRO A 21 0.11 -5.75 -17.78
CA PRO A 21 0.69 -4.63 -18.51
C PRO A 21 0.81 -3.44 -17.58
N THR A 22 2.03 -2.96 -17.38
CA THR A 22 2.30 -1.63 -16.83
C THR A 22 2.19 -0.62 -17.95
N ASP A 23 1.65 0.58 -17.69
CA ASP A 23 1.78 1.66 -18.65
C ASP A 23 3.25 2.08 -18.80
N ILE A 24 3.53 2.91 -19.81
CA ILE A 24 4.89 3.36 -20.14
C ILE A 24 5.58 4.17 -19.03
N ASN A 25 4.84 4.58 -18.00
CA ASN A 25 5.36 5.30 -16.82
C ASN A 25 5.58 4.37 -15.61
N GLY A 26 5.31 3.07 -15.75
CA GLY A 26 5.43 2.10 -14.65
C GLY A 26 4.31 2.17 -13.62
N ASP A 27 3.24 2.92 -13.92
CA ASP A 27 2.08 3.02 -13.05
C ASP A 27 1.24 1.73 -13.12
N LEU A 28 0.58 1.41 -12.01
CA LEU A 28 -0.31 0.27 -11.96
C LEU A 28 -1.60 0.59 -12.73
N PRO A 29 -2.15 -0.37 -13.52
CA PRO A 29 -3.36 -0.16 -14.30
C PRO A 29 -4.52 0.28 -13.40
N PRO A 30 -5.52 1.01 -13.93
CA PRO A 30 -6.70 1.41 -13.19
C PRO A 30 -7.53 0.17 -12.80
N ARG A 31 -7.18 -0.43 -11.68
CA ARG A 31 -7.80 -1.64 -11.14
C ARG A 31 -8.53 -1.30 -9.86
N MET A 32 -9.75 -1.81 -9.74
CA MET A 32 -10.45 -1.83 -8.46
C MET A 32 -10.07 -3.12 -7.71
N TYR A 33 -9.72 -2.97 -6.45
CA TYR A 33 -9.45 -4.11 -5.57
C TYR A 33 -10.72 -4.51 -4.84
N SER A 34 -10.90 -5.82 -4.64
CA SER A 34 -12.03 -6.34 -3.87
C SER A 34 -12.09 -5.65 -2.50
N ASN A 35 -13.28 -5.31 -2.06
CA ASN A 35 -13.54 -4.62 -0.78
C ASN A 35 -13.01 -3.17 -0.67
N LEU A 36 -12.57 -2.54 -1.77
CA LEU A 36 -12.20 -1.13 -1.82
C LEU A 36 -13.12 -0.38 -2.81
N SER A 37 -13.51 0.84 -2.45
CA SER A 37 -14.13 1.78 -3.40
C SER A 37 -13.14 2.19 -4.50
N GLY A 38 -13.62 2.82 -5.56
CA GLY A 38 -12.77 3.37 -6.62
C GLY A 38 -11.74 4.38 -6.08
N LEU A 39 -12.16 5.22 -5.12
CA LEU A 39 -11.30 6.20 -4.47
C LEU A 39 -10.20 5.53 -3.63
N GLN A 40 -10.56 4.59 -2.78
CA GLN A 40 -9.61 3.81 -1.98
C GLN A 40 -8.64 3.03 -2.86
N SER A 41 -9.13 2.44 -3.96
CA SER A 41 -8.29 1.75 -4.95
C SER A 41 -7.29 2.71 -5.63
N LYS A 42 -7.68 3.97 -5.91
CA LYS A 42 -6.76 5.01 -6.41
C LYS A 42 -5.62 5.24 -5.43
N TYR A 43 -5.93 5.43 -4.14
CA TYR A 43 -4.91 5.67 -3.12
C TYR A 43 -4.02 4.44 -2.87
N ALA A 44 -4.61 3.25 -2.82
CA ALA A 44 -3.85 2.01 -2.73
C ALA A 44 -2.83 1.87 -3.87
N ARG A 45 -3.23 2.17 -5.12
CA ARG A 45 -2.30 2.16 -6.28
C ARG A 45 -1.14 3.13 -6.10
N GLY A 46 -1.40 4.34 -5.61
CA GLY A 46 -0.34 5.33 -5.37
C GLY A 46 0.68 4.87 -4.33
N ILE A 47 0.22 4.27 -3.22
CA ILE A 47 1.09 3.68 -2.18
C ILE A 47 1.91 2.53 -2.77
N MET A 48 1.28 1.62 -3.51
CA MET A 48 1.93 0.47 -4.14
C MET A 48 2.94 0.89 -5.21
N ALA A 49 2.62 1.90 -6.03
CA ALA A 49 3.54 2.46 -7.00
C ALA A 49 4.79 3.04 -6.30
N GLN A 50 4.62 3.70 -5.15
CA GLN A 50 5.74 4.19 -4.35
C GLN A 50 6.58 3.04 -3.78
N ALA A 51 5.94 1.97 -3.27
CA ALA A 51 6.65 0.78 -2.80
C ALA A 51 7.48 0.10 -3.91
N LYS A 52 6.95 0.07 -5.15
CA LYS A 52 7.69 -0.43 -6.33
C LYS A 52 8.88 0.47 -6.67
N ARG A 53 8.71 1.78 -6.73
CA ARG A 53 9.81 2.75 -6.98
C ARG A 53 10.95 2.59 -5.98
N GLU A 54 10.64 2.29 -4.73
CA GLU A 54 11.63 2.11 -3.67
C GLU A 54 12.11 0.65 -3.50
N HIS A 55 11.66 -0.27 -4.36
CA HIS A 55 12.05 -1.70 -4.34
C HIS A 55 11.82 -2.39 -2.98
N LEU A 56 10.70 -2.07 -2.31
CA LEU A 56 10.42 -2.56 -0.96
C LEU A 56 9.80 -3.95 -0.92
N GLY A 57 9.43 -4.50 -2.08
CA GLY A 57 8.82 -5.82 -2.21
C GLY A 57 7.49 -5.96 -1.45
N SER A 58 7.06 -7.19 -1.27
CA SER A 58 5.78 -7.52 -0.62
C SER A 58 5.70 -6.99 0.81
N GLN A 59 6.80 -6.97 1.54
CA GLN A 59 6.82 -6.49 2.93
C GLN A 59 6.46 -5.00 3.02
N GLY A 60 7.13 -4.15 2.22
CA GLY A 60 6.84 -2.71 2.20
C GLY A 60 5.44 -2.41 1.69
N CYS A 61 4.98 -3.12 0.65
CA CYS A 61 3.62 -2.99 0.14
C CYS A 61 2.60 -3.26 1.25
N ARG A 62 2.68 -4.41 1.91
CA ARG A 62 1.75 -4.80 2.98
C ARG A 62 1.75 -3.83 4.15
N ALA A 63 2.94 -3.39 4.58
CA ALA A 63 3.04 -2.43 5.66
C ALA A 63 2.39 -1.08 5.29
N GLY A 64 2.65 -0.54 4.09
CA GLY A 64 2.05 0.72 3.65
C GLY A 64 0.53 0.63 3.51
N ILE A 65 0.00 -0.44 2.92
CA ILE A 65 -1.45 -0.63 2.74
C ILE A 65 -2.14 -0.87 4.10
N ALA A 66 -1.61 -1.76 4.95
CA ALA A 66 -2.20 -2.03 6.27
C ALA A 66 -2.23 -0.76 7.14
N THR A 67 -1.14 0.02 7.15
CA THR A 67 -1.11 1.29 7.88
C THR A 67 -2.17 2.25 7.36
N ALA A 68 -2.25 2.50 6.06
CA ALA A 68 -3.23 3.44 5.51
C ALA A 68 -4.69 2.96 5.70
N LEU A 69 -4.95 1.65 5.72
CA LEU A 69 -6.26 1.09 6.08
C LEU A 69 -6.64 1.40 7.52
N VAL A 70 -5.73 1.21 8.47
CA VAL A 70 -5.95 1.48 9.91
C VAL A 70 -6.11 2.97 10.17
N GLU A 71 -5.20 3.79 9.65
CA GLU A 71 -5.10 5.21 10.00
C GLU A 71 -6.24 6.04 9.37
N SER A 72 -6.57 5.77 8.13
CA SER A 72 -7.50 6.62 7.37
C SER A 72 -8.58 5.85 6.61
N THR A 73 -8.57 4.53 6.64
CA THR A 73 -9.37 3.69 5.72
C THR A 73 -9.09 4.00 4.24
N LEU A 74 -7.84 4.34 3.90
CA LEU A 74 -7.43 4.80 2.57
C LEU A 74 -8.25 6.02 2.09
N ILE A 75 -8.49 7.00 2.96
CA ILE A 75 -9.20 8.25 2.66
C ILE A 75 -8.28 9.43 3.02
N MET A 76 -8.13 10.39 2.11
CA MET A 76 -7.29 11.57 2.35
C MET A 76 -7.94 12.50 3.35
N HIS A 77 -7.29 12.77 4.48
CA HIS A 77 -7.79 13.67 5.51
C HIS A 77 -7.03 14.99 5.56
N ALA A 78 -7.76 16.10 5.47
CA ALA A 78 -7.28 17.40 5.96
C ALA A 78 -7.67 17.56 7.43
N ASN A 79 -7.11 18.55 8.13
CA ASN A 79 -7.39 18.81 9.54
C ASN A 79 -7.49 20.32 9.80
N MET A 80 -8.54 20.75 10.51
CA MET A 80 -8.74 22.16 10.87
C MET A 80 -7.61 22.71 11.76
N ALA A 81 -6.97 21.86 12.56
CA ALA A 81 -5.79 22.23 13.36
C ALA A 81 -4.55 22.47 12.50
N VAL A 82 -4.60 22.09 11.20
CA VAL A 82 -3.55 22.29 10.20
C VAL A 82 -4.12 23.04 8.99
N PRO A 83 -4.38 24.35 9.09
CA PRO A 83 -5.08 25.10 8.03
C PRO A 83 -4.44 24.97 6.65
N ALA A 84 -3.11 24.81 6.57
CA ALA A 84 -2.40 24.58 5.32
C ALA A 84 -2.82 23.30 4.60
N SER A 85 -3.35 22.29 5.31
CA SER A 85 -3.84 21.04 4.72
C SER A 85 -5.12 21.24 3.90
N LEU A 86 -5.90 22.27 4.21
CA LEU A 86 -7.16 22.60 3.52
C LEU A 86 -6.93 23.17 2.09
N ALA A 87 -5.70 23.52 1.76
CA ALA A 87 -5.33 24.03 0.43
C ALA A 87 -5.08 22.89 -0.59
N TYR A 88 -5.14 21.64 -0.17
CA TYR A 88 -4.93 20.46 -1.02
C TYR A 88 -6.22 19.66 -1.15
N ASP A 89 -6.29 18.81 -2.18
CA ASP A 89 -7.42 17.88 -2.33
C ASP A 89 -7.52 16.94 -1.13
N PHE A 90 -8.68 16.85 -0.54
CA PHE A 90 -8.99 15.96 0.56
C PHE A 90 -10.42 15.42 0.44
N ASP A 91 -10.68 14.28 1.07
CA ASP A 91 -11.99 13.61 1.01
C ASP A 91 -12.76 13.76 2.32
N ARG A 92 -12.05 13.98 3.42
CA ARG A 92 -12.63 14.09 4.76
C ARG A 92 -11.86 15.06 5.65
N LEU A 93 -12.56 15.68 6.60
CA LEU A 93 -11.93 16.41 7.70
C LEU A 93 -11.64 15.48 8.86
N GLY A 94 -10.37 15.39 9.23
CA GLY A 94 -9.89 14.75 10.44
C GLY A 94 -10.11 15.62 11.68
N LYS A 95 -10.05 14.98 12.85
CA LYS A 95 -10.24 15.64 14.16
C LYS A 95 -9.16 15.27 15.17
N ASP A 96 -8.27 14.34 14.81
CA ASP A 96 -7.23 13.85 15.71
C ASP A 96 -6.03 14.80 15.69
N ALA A 97 -5.84 15.52 16.76
CA ALA A 97 -4.72 16.45 16.97
C ALA A 97 -4.36 17.25 15.71
N ASP A 98 -3.13 17.11 15.19
CA ASP A 98 -2.64 17.70 13.96
C ASP A 98 -2.33 16.64 12.87
N SER A 99 -3.02 15.48 12.93
CA SER A 99 -2.87 14.37 12.00
C SER A 99 -3.50 14.66 10.65
N ILE A 100 -2.78 14.40 9.53
CA ILE A 100 -3.24 14.64 8.16
C ILE A 100 -2.84 13.51 7.22
N GLY A 101 -3.50 13.46 6.06
CA GLY A 101 -3.16 12.54 4.97
C GLY A 101 -3.63 11.10 5.17
N LEU A 102 -3.12 10.21 4.32
CA LEU A 102 -3.46 8.78 4.33
C LEU A 102 -2.86 8.02 5.53
N PHE A 103 -1.71 8.46 6.01
CA PHE A 103 -0.95 7.83 7.10
C PHE A 103 -1.16 8.54 8.44
N GLN A 104 -2.07 9.52 8.52
CA GLN A 104 -2.33 10.35 9.70
C GLN A 104 -1.05 10.89 10.33
N GLN A 105 -0.17 11.40 9.46
CA GLN A 105 1.12 11.96 9.86
C GLN A 105 0.92 13.27 10.64
N ARG A 106 1.56 13.36 11.81
CA ARG A 106 1.49 14.56 12.66
C ARG A 106 2.21 15.72 11.99
N ALA A 107 1.49 16.82 11.69
CA ALA A 107 2.05 18.00 11.03
C ALA A 107 3.17 18.68 11.82
N SER A 108 3.18 18.54 13.14
CA SER A 108 4.25 18.99 14.04
C SER A 108 5.58 18.23 13.83
N ILE A 109 5.52 17.02 13.31
CA ILE A 109 6.67 16.16 13.01
C ILE A 109 7.00 16.20 11.52
N TYR A 110 5.98 16.00 10.68
CA TYR A 110 6.09 16.03 9.22
C TYR A 110 5.70 17.41 8.70
N THR A 111 6.61 18.38 8.81
CA THR A 111 6.33 19.80 8.56
C THR A 111 6.08 20.15 7.09
N ASN A 112 6.41 19.25 6.14
CA ASN A 112 6.06 19.41 4.74
C ASN A 112 4.62 18.97 4.49
N ILE A 113 3.66 19.86 4.76
CA ILE A 113 2.22 19.59 4.65
C ILE A 113 1.84 19.13 3.24
N LYS A 114 2.41 19.76 2.18
CA LYS A 114 2.21 19.34 0.80
C LYS A 114 2.55 17.87 0.59
N CYS A 115 3.65 17.41 1.17
CA CYS A 115 4.08 16.01 1.08
C CYS A 115 3.09 15.08 1.80
N SER A 116 2.67 15.40 3.02
CA SER A 116 1.73 14.59 3.78
C SER A 116 0.33 14.52 3.13
N MET A 117 -0.04 15.51 2.31
CA MET A 117 -1.28 15.56 1.52
C MET A 117 -1.13 14.98 0.11
N ASP A 118 0.05 14.50 -0.28
CA ASP A 118 0.30 13.79 -1.55
C ASP A 118 0.50 12.29 -1.31
N VAL A 119 -0.15 11.46 -2.12
CA VAL A 119 -0.15 10.00 -1.93
C VAL A 119 1.24 9.39 -1.98
N ALA A 120 2.01 9.75 -3.00
CA ALA A 120 3.34 9.15 -3.22
C ALA A 120 4.34 9.69 -2.20
N CYS A 121 4.27 11.00 -1.91
CA CYS A 121 5.19 11.65 -0.99
C CYS A 121 4.93 11.21 0.46
N SER A 122 3.67 11.12 0.90
CA SER A 122 3.33 10.62 2.25
C SER A 122 3.71 9.15 2.42
N ALA A 123 3.50 8.32 1.39
CA ALA A 123 3.99 6.94 1.39
C ALA A 123 5.52 6.88 1.47
N HIS A 124 6.24 7.76 0.76
CA HIS A 124 7.70 7.87 0.88
C HIS A 124 8.14 8.22 2.31
N GLN A 125 7.46 9.18 2.96
CA GLN A 125 7.73 9.52 4.37
C GLN A 125 7.57 8.29 5.26
N PHE A 126 6.46 7.56 5.14
CA PHE A 126 6.22 6.31 5.87
C PHE A 126 7.33 5.27 5.60
N PHE A 127 7.65 5.02 4.35
CA PHE A 127 8.68 4.04 3.97
C PHE A 127 10.07 4.44 4.41
N LYS A 128 10.37 5.72 4.48
CA LYS A 128 11.64 6.22 5.03
C LYS A 128 11.78 5.83 6.49
N GLU A 129 10.78 6.07 7.32
CA GLU A 129 10.78 5.67 8.73
C GLU A 129 10.81 4.13 8.86
N MET A 130 9.97 3.43 8.10
CA MET A 130 9.94 1.96 8.09
C MET A 130 11.33 1.34 7.85
N LYS A 131 12.12 1.92 6.94
CA LYS A 131 13.48 1.42 6.63
C LYS A 131 14.47 1.64 7.77
N THR A 132 14.20 2.51 8.74
CA THR A 132 15.04 2.68 9.93
C THR A 132 14.83 1.60 10.97
N VAL A 133 13.68 0.89 10.93
CA VAL A 133 13.37 -0.19 11.87
C VAL A 133 14.30 -1.37 11.64
N PRO A 134 15.05 -1.84 12.66
CA PRO A 134 15.94 -2.99 12.50
C PRO A 134 15.19 -4.22 12.01
N GLN A 135 15.74 -4.92 11.04
CA GLN A 135 15.18 -6.16 10.48
C GLN A 135 13.76 -6.00 9.89
N TRP A 136 13.35 -4.81 9.47
CA TRP A 136 12.02 -4.53 8.95
C TRP A 136 11.55 -5.52 7.87
N LYS A 137 12.46 -6.07 7.06
CA LYS A 137 12.16 -7.04 5.99
C LYS A 137 11.60 -8.36 6.48
N TYR A 138 11.88 -8.72 7.73
CA TYR A 138 11.54 -10.03 8.32
C TYR A 138 10.58 -9.92 9.50
N MET A 139 10.28 -8.69 9.93
CA MET A 139 9.38 -8.45 11.06
C MET A 139 7.93 -8.79 10.67
N PRO A 140 7.10 -9.33 11.58
CA PRO A 140 5.65 -9.41 11.36
C PRO A 140 5.08 -8.04 10.96
N VAL A 141 4.24 -8.01 9.93
CA VAL A 141 3.79 -6.73 9.31
C VAL A 141 3.07 -5.83 10.31
N GLY A 142 2.17 -6.36 11.14
CA GLY A 142 1.47 -5.55 12.15
C GLY A 142 2.44 -4.92 13.15
N LYS A 143 3.42 -5.71 13.62
CA LYS A 143 4.49 -5.18 14.48
C LYS A 143 5.29 -4.09 13.77
N LEU A 144 5.64 -4.27 12.49
CA LEU A 144 6.36 -3.27 11.71
C LEU A 144 5.58 -1.96 11.60
N CYS A 145 4.27 -2.03 11.32
CA CYS A 145 3.40 -0.86 11.29
C CYS A 145 3.41 -0.13 12.64
N GLN A 146 3.32 -0.87 13.74
CA GLN A 146 3.36 -0.34 15.10
C GLN A 146 4.69 0.36 15.42
N GLU A 147 5.82 -0.24 15.03
CA GLU A 147 7.16 0.36 15.24
C GLU A 147 7.34 1.70 14.49
N VAL A 148 6.60 1.90 13.39
CA VAL A 148 6.64 3.15 12.64
C VAL A 148 5.66 4.18 13.18
N GLN A 149 4.44 3.76 13.55
CA GLN A 149 3.34 4.66 13.88
C GLN A 149 3.21 4.98 15.36
N HIS A 150 3.74 4.12 16.25
CA HIS A 150 3.66 4.26 17.70
C HIS A 150 2.22 4.48 18.21
N SER A 151 1.25 3.76 17.60
CA SER A 151 -0.17 3.87 17.93
C SER A 151 -0.47 3.40 19.36
N GLU A 152 -1.49 3.99 19.99
CA GLU A 152 -2.02 3.52 21.28
C GLU A 152 -2.73 2.16 21.18
N ASN A 153 -3.08 1.73 19.95
CA ASN A 153 -3.78 0.48 19.66
C ASN A 153 -2.97 -0.40 18.70
N PRO A 154 -1.87 -1.03 19.16
CA PRO A 154 -0.92 -1.74 18.29
C PRO A 154 -1.53 -2.93 17.54
N GLU A 155 -2.51 -3.62 18.15
CA GLU A 155 -3.13 -4.84 17.60
C GLU A 155 -4.03 -4.56 16.38
N ARG A 156 -4.47 -3.30 16.18
CA ARG A 156 -5.35 -2.94 15.05
C ARG A 156 -4.71 -3.20 13.69
N TYR A 157 -3.39 -3.13 13.58
CA TYR A 157 -2.73 -3.39 12.29
C TYR A 157 -2.89 -4.84 11.85
N ASP A 158 -2.92 -5.80 12.79
CA ASP A 158 -3.07 -7.22 12.49
C ASP A 158 -4.43 -7.54 11.85
N GLU A 159 -5.48 -6.81 12.18
CA GLU A 159 -6.81 -6.97 11.59
C GLU A 159 -6.82 -6.74 10.06
N PHE A 160 -5.90 -5.94 9.54
CA PHE A 160 -5.85 -5.57 8.12
C PHE A 160 -4.77 -6.27 7.30
N ILE A 161 -3.96 -7.16 7.91
CA ILE A 161 -2.86 -7.84 7.23
C ILE A 161 -3.35 -8.70 6.06
N ASN A 162 -4.43 -9.44 6.23
CA ASN A 162 -5.00 -10.30 5.19
C ASN A 162 -5.47 -9.46 4.01
N GLN A 163 -6.24 -8.40 4.26
CA GLN A 163 -6.71 -7.48 3.21
C GLN A 163 -5.54 -6.80 2.49
N ALA A 164 -4.54 -6.30 3.23
CA ALA A 164 -3.34 -5.70 2.64
C ALA A 164 -2.56 -6.71 1.78
N THR A 165 -2.49 -7.97 2.21
CA THR A 165 -1.83 -9.04 1.46
C THR A 165 -2.55 -9.30 0.13
N GLU A 166 -3.87 -9.43 0.13
CA GLU A 166 -4.68 -9.63 -1.07
C GLU A 166 -4.51 -8.47 -2.06
N ILE A 167 -4.54 -7.22 -1.58
CA ILE A 167 -4.36 -6.02 -2.40
C ILE A 167 -2.97 -6.03 -3.05
N CYS A 168 -1.92 -6.31 -2.28
CA CYS A 168 -0.55 -6.33 -2.77
C CYS A 168 -0.30 -7.47 -3.77
N GLN A 169 -0.80 -8.68 -3.49
CA GLN A 169 -0.72 -9.82 -4.42
C GLN A 169 -1.44 -9.54 -5.73
N ALA A 170 -2.64 -8.96 -5.68
CA ALA A 170 -3.38 -8.56 -6.87
C ALA A 170 -2.63 -7.51 -7.72
N ALA A 171 -1.70 -6.76 -7.14
CA ALA A 171 -0.82 -5.79 -7.81
C ALA A 171 0.54 -6.37 -8.23
N GLY A 172 0.77 -7.67 -8.02
CA GLY A 172 1.99 -8.37 -8.44
C GLY A 172 3.20 -8.17 -7.49
N PHE A 173 2.93 -8.08 -6.17
CA PHE A 173 3.98 -8.10 -5.15
C PHE A 173 4.21 -9.48 -4.55
#